data_f03e46b9a6c8ac407b3cd79c669e8280
#
_entry.id   f03e46b9a6c8ac407b3cd79c669e8280
#
_cell.length_a   1.000
_cell.length_b   1.000
_cell.length_c   1.000
_cell.angle_alpha   90.00
_cell.angle_beta   90.00
_cell.angle_gamma   90.00
#
_symmetry.space_group_name_H-M   'P 1'
#
loop_
_entity.id
_entity.type
_entity.pdbx_description
1 polymer ?
#
loop_
_entity_poly.entity_id
_entity_poly.type
_entity_poly.pdbx_seq_one_letter_code
_entity_poly.pdbx_strand_id
1 'polypeptide(L)'
;QPDCKNYRPLNIYGQSKLLGEQAVANTLDKYFIVRIAWVFGRNGKNFIKTMLTVGKNHDKLTVVNDQIGTPTYTFDLARLLIDMAESEKYGYYHVTNEGGYISWYDFTKEIFRQAVALGHTEYDEDHITVTPVTTAEYGASKAARPFNSRLDKSKLIQAGFTPLPDWKDALQRYLTEILNEEF
;
A
#
# COMPACT_ATOMS: atom_id res chain seq x y z
N GLN A 1 -13.19 -0.25 10.50
CA GLN A 1 -14.03 -1.38 10.05
C GLN A 1 -14.66 -1.05 8.69
N PRO A 2 -14.87 -2.04 7.78
CA PRO A 2 -15.40 -1.81 6.42
C PRO A 2 -16.80 -1.17 6.42
N ASP A 3 -17.64 -1.55 7.37
CA ASP A 3 -19.03 -1.10 7.46
C ASP A 3 -19.21 0.21 8.26
N CYS A 4 -18.12 0.87 8.64
CA CYS A 4 -18.18 2.17 9.32
C CYS A 4 -18.72 3.24 8.36
N LYS A 5 -19.76 3.96 8.78
CA LYS A 5 -20.37 5.06 8.00
C LYS A 5 -19.98 6.46 8.48
N ASN A 6 -19.07 6.57 9.46
CA ASN A 6 -18.58 7.86 9.93
C ASN A 6 -17.41 8.36 9.05
N TYR A 7 -17.75 8.82 7.87
CA TYR A 7 -16.79 9.27 6.87
C TYR A 7 -16.32 10.70 7.15
N ARG A 8 -14.98 10.90 7.15
CA ARG A 8 -14.36 12.23 7.28
C ARG A 8 -13.21 12.36 6.27
N PRO A 9 -13.50 12.54 4.97
CA PRO A 9 -12.46 12.69 3.97
C PRO A 9 -11.63 13.94 4.25
N LEU A 10 -10.29 13.80 4.22
CA LEU A 10 -9.35 14.87 4.55
C LEU A 10 -9.06 15.80 3.36
N ASN A 11 -9.41 15.38 2.15
CA ASN A 11 -9.10 16.11 0.92
C ASN A 11 -10.10 15.75 -0.19
N ILE A 12 -10.02 16.47 -1.31
CA ILE A 12 -10.91 16.29 -2.48
C ILE A 12 -10.80 14.86 -3.06
N TYR A 13 -9.60 14.26 -3.07
CA TYR A 13 -9.42 12.89 -3.51
C TYR A 13 -10.24 11.92 -2.65
N GLY A 14 -10.12 12.00 -1.33
CA GLY A 14 -10.91 11.18 -0.40
C GLY A 14 -12.42 11.38 -0.58
N GLN A 15 -12.85 12.63 -0.79
CA GLN A 15 -14.23 12.96 -1.05
C GLN A 15 -14.75 12.33 -2.35
N SER A 16 -13.98 12.44 -3.45
CA SER A 16 -14.38 11.85 -4.74
C SER A 16 -14.48 10.33 -4.67
N LYS A 17 -13.58 9.66 -3.92
CA LYS A 17 -13.67 8.22 -3.69
C LYS A 17 -14.91 7.82 -2.90
N LEU A 18 -15.24 8.57 -1.85
CA LEU A 18 -16.44 8.33 -1.07
C LEU A 18 -17.72 8.51 -1.91
N LEU A 19 -17.79 9.56 -2.73
CA LEU A 19 -18.92 9.77 -3.63
C LEU A 19 -19.07 8.62 -4.64
N GLY A 20 -17.96 8.09 -5.17
CA GLY A 20 -17.97 6.91 -6.04
C GLY A 20 -18.49 5.66 -5.33
N GLU A 21 -18.06 5.39 -4.09
CA GLU A 21 -18.59 4.29 -3.28
C GLU A 21 -20.10 4.43 -3.05
N GLN A 22 -20.56 5.63 -2.70
CA GLN A 22 -21.98 5.92 -2.47
C GLN A 22 -22.80 5.77 -3.76
N ALA A 23 -22.30 6.21 -4.91
CA ALA A 23 -22.97 6.05 -6.20
C ALA A 23 -23.19 4.57 -6.53
N VAL A 24 -22.15 3.74 -6.35
CA VAL A 24 -22.27 2.27 -6.57
C VAL A 24 -23.29 1.66 -5.61
N ALA A 25 -23.18 1.94 -4.32
CA ALA A 25 -24.03 1.35 -3.29
C ALA A 25 -25.50 1.77 -3.37
N ASN A 26 -25.77 2.97 -3.91
CA ASN A 26 -27.14 3.48 -4.11
C ASN A 26 -27.79 2.99 -5.43
N THR A 27 -26.97 2.45 -6.34
CA THR A 27 -27.45 2.06 -7.69
C THR A 27 -27.58 0.55 -7.84
N LEU A 28 -26.73 -0.22 -7.14
CA LEU A 28 -26.64 -1.68 -7.28
C LEU A 28 -26.90 -2.38 -5.97
N ASP A 29 -27.67 -3.45 -5.99
CA ASP A 29 -27.86 -4.35 -4.84
C ASP A 29 -26.70 -5.35 -4.69
N LYS A 30 -26.07 -5.73 -5.81
CA LYS A 30 -24.96 -6.69 -5.90
C LYS A 30 -23.68 -5.97 -6.30
N TYR A 31 -22.80 -5.69 -5.32
CA TYR A 31 -21.56 -4.97 -5.55
C TYR A 31 -20.46 -5.40 -4.58
N PHE A 32 -19.21 -5.18 -4.99
CA PHE A 32 -18.05 -5.20 -4.12
C PHE A 32 -17.41 -3.81 -4.09
N ILE A 33 -17.23 -3.25 -2.91
CA ILE A 33 -16.41 -2.07 -2.68
C ILE A 33 -15.21 -2.50 -1.85
N VAL A 34 -14.05 -2.57 -2.50
CA VAL A 34 -12.81 -3.04 -1.91
C VAL A 34 -11.90 -1.84 -1.63
N ARG A 35 -11.76 -1.49 -0.35
CA ARG A 35 -10.87 -0.43 0.09
C ARG A 35 -9.48 -0.98 0.32
N ILE A 36 -8.49 -0.35 -0.29
CA ILE A 36 -7.08 -0.74 -0.28
C ILE A 36 -6.21 0.44 0.16
N ALA A 37 -4.97 0.17 0.56
CA ALA A 37 -4.00 1.19 0.91
C ALA A 37 -2.62 0.86 0.31
N TRP A 38 -1.79 1.88 0.08
CA TRP A 38 -0.38 1.77 -0.31
C TRP A 38 -0.13 0.81 -1.48
N VAL A 39 -0.87 1.03 -2.56
CA VAL A 39 -0.89 0.14 -3.73
C VAL A 39 0.44 0.21 -4.49
N PHE A 40 0.97 -0.96 -4.84
CA PHE A 40 2.11 -1.10 -5.73
C PHE A 40 1.90 -2.22 -6.75
N GLY A 41 2.60 -2.13 -7.87
CA GLY A 41 2.54 -3.12 -8.94
C GLY A 41 3.44 -2.73 -10.10
N ARG A 42 3.52 -3.63 -11.10
CA ARG A 42 4.44 -3.51 -12.24
C ARG A 42 4.26 -2.20 -13.01
N ASN A 43 3.01 -1.85 -13.31
CA ASN A 43 2.69 -0.71 -14.15
C ASN A 43 2.54 0.59 -13.34
N GLY A 44 2.90 1.72 -13.97
CA GLY A 44 2.76 3.04 -13.39
C GLY A 44 3.81 3.37 -12.31
N LYS A 45 3.65 4.57 -11.75
CA LYS A 45 4.49 5.06 -10.65
C LYS A 45 3.98 4.54 -9.32
N ASN A 46 4.88 4.16 -8.43
CA ASN A 46 4.56 3.78 -7.05
C ASN A 46 5.70 4.15 -6.11
N PHE A 47 5.47 3.99 -4.81
CA PHE A 47 6.44 4.37 -3.78
C PHE A 47 7.74 3.58 -3.88
N ILE A 48 7.69 2.27 -4.15
CA ILE A 48 8.88 1.41 -4.25
C ILE A 48 9.79 1.89 -5.38
N LYS A 49 9.25 2.09 -6.58
CA LYS A 49 10.01 2.61 -7.73
C LYS A 49 10.62 3.99 -7.42
N THR A 50 9.85 4.84 -6.72
CA THR A 50 10.34 6.15 -6.30
C THR A 50 11.54 6.01 -5.34
N MET A 51 11.45 5.14 -4.32
CA MET A 51 12.53 4.94 -3.37
C MET A 51 13.78 4.37 -4.04
N LEU A 52 13.63 3.38 -4.93
CA LEU A 52 14.76 2.85 -5.70
C LEU A 52 15.43 3.93 -6.57
N THR A 53 14.64 4.73 -7.29
CA THR A 53 15.18 5.83 -8.12
C THR A 53 15.90 6.89 -7.28
N VAL A 54 15.29 7.31 -6.16
CA VAL A 54 15.89 8.34 -5.29
C VAL A 54 17.12 7.78 -4.58
N GLY A 55 17.09 6.51 -4.13
CA GLY A 55 18.22 5.84 -3.49
C GLY A 55 19.46 5.71 -4.37
N LYS A 56 19.30 5.55 -5.69
CA LYS A 56 20.43 5.57 -6.64
C LYS A 56 21.11 6.94 -6.79
N ASN A 57 20.40 8.04 -6.50
CA ASN A 57 20.83 9.39 -6.81
C ASN A 57 21.18 10.21 -5.55
N HIS A 58 20.97 9.69 -4.35
CA HIS A 58 21.17 10.40 -3.09
C HIS A 58 21.75 9.47 -2.03
N ASP A 59 22.69 9.98 -1.26
CA ASP A 59 23.31 9.31 -0.10
C ASP A 59 22.49 9.48 1.20
N LYS A 60 21.52 10.39 1.22
CA LYS A 60 20.68 10.68 2.40
C LYS A 60 19.22 10.88 1.99
N LEU A 61 18.33 10.19 2.68
CA LEU A 61 16.89 10.33 2.54
C LEU A 61 16.21 10.60 3.87
N THR A 62 15.19 11.46 3.87
CA THR A 62 14.26 11.61 4.99
C THR A 62 12.93 10.99 4.62
N VAL A 63 12.39 10.11 5.46
CA VAL A 63 11.14 9.39 5.20
C VAL A 63 10.21 9.46 6.39
N VAL A 64 8.94 9.71 6.12
CA VAL A 64 7.89 9.87 7.13
C VAL A 64 7.69 8.58 7.94
N ASN A 65 7.69 8.70 9.28
CA ASN A 65 7.59 7.58 10.22
C ASN A 65 6.29 7.57 11.05
N ASP A 66 5.45 8.60 10.96
CA ASP A 66 4.21 8.74 11.72
C ASP A 66 2.93 8.48 10.90
N GLN A 67 3.07 8.08 9.64
CA GLN A 67 1.96 7.60 8.81
C GLN A 67 2.02 6.08 8.73
N ILE A 68 0.98 5.40 9.22
CA ILE A 68 0.96 3.96 9.42
C ILE A 68 -0.09 3.28 8.54
N GLY A 69 0.31 2.21 7.86
CA GLY A 69 -0.55 1.43 6.98
C GLY A 69 0.02 0.04 6.67
N THR A 70 -0.51 -0.59 5.64
CA THR A 70 0.02 -1.85 5.09
C THR A 70 0.00 -1.77 3.56
N PRO A 71 1.06 -2.20 2.86
CA PRO A 71 1.10 -2.21 1.40
C PRO A 71 0.11 -3.21 0.79
N THR A 72 -0.29 -2.94 -0.47
CA THR A 72 -1.15 -3.83 -1.27
C THR A 72 -0.51 -4.08 -2.63
N TYR A 73 -0.12 -5.32 -2.91
CA TYR A 73 0.39 -5.74 -4.21
C TYR A 73 -0.76 -6.05 -5.17
N THR A 74 -0.77 -5.39 -6.33
CA THR A 74 -1.85 -5.53 -7.31
C THR A 74 -1.99 -6.94 -7.87
N PHE A 75 -0.91 -7.71 -7.97
CA PHE A 75 -0.95 -9.10 -8.44
C PHE A 75 -1.74 -9.99 -7.46
N ASP A 76 -1.46 -9.86 -6.16
CA ASP A 76 -2.19 -10.61 -5.13
C ASP A 76 -3.65 -10.16 -5.03
N LEU A 77 -3.88 -8.84 -5.14
CA LEU A 77 -5.23 -8.27 -5.14
C LEU A 77 -6.06 -8.78 -6.32
N ALA A 78 -5.48 -8.90 -7.52
CA ALA A 78 -6.20 -9.35 -8.71
C ALA A 78 -6.79 -10.75 -8.52
N ARG A 79 -6.04 -11.70 -7.93
CA ARG A 79 -6.55 -13.04 -7.60
C ARG A 79 -7.78 -12.96 -6.68
N LEU A 80 -7.68 -12.20 -5.60
CA LEU A 80 -8.80 -12.06 -4.67
C LEU A 80 -10.04 -11.41 -5.32
N LEU A 81 -9.83 -10.44 -6.21
CA LEU A 81 -10.97 -9.81 -6.93
C LEU A 81 -11.70 -10.80 -7.85
N ILE A 82 -10.97 -11.77 -8.44
CA ILE A 82 -11.59 -12.86 -9.21
C ILE A 82 -12.41 -13.76 -8.27
N ASP A 83 -11.81 -14.21 -7.15
CA ASP A 83 -12.51 -15.03 -6.14
C ASP A 83 -13.78 -14.33 -5.62
N MET A 84 -13.72 -13.01 -5.43
CA MET A 84 -14.89 -12.20 -5.04
C MET A 84 -15.95 -12.18 -6.14
N ALA A 85 -15.55 -11.94 -7.37
CA ALA A 85 -16.47 -11.84 -8.52
C ALA A 85 -17.23 -13.15 -8.79
N GLU A 86 -16.63 -14.29 -8.47
CA GLU A 86 -17.24 -15.62 -8.57
C GLU A 86 -18.13 -15.98 -7.36
N SER A 87 -18.24 -15.08 -6.37
CA SER A 87 -19.04 -15.26 -5.16
C SER A 87 -20.29 -14.35 -5.13
N GLU A 88 -21.21 -14.65 -4.21
CA GLU A 88 -22.36 -13.78 -3.90
C GLU A 88 -22.18 -13.02 -2.56
N LYS A 89 -20.93 -12.91 -2.06
CA LYS A 89 -20.61 -12.30 -0.76
C LYS A 89 -20.43 -10.78 -0.91
N TYR A 90 -21.44 -10.10 -1.41
CA TYR A 90 -21.44 -8.68 -1.74
C TYR A 90 -21.16 -7.75 -0.55
N GLY A 91 -20.76 -6.50 -0.82
CA GLY A 91 -20.63 -5.44 0.16
C GLY A 91 -19.24 -4.82 0.24
N TYR A 92 -18.96 -4.20 1.38
CA TYR A 92 -17.70 -3.47 1.64
C TYR A 92 -16.66 -4.40 2.25
N TYR A 93 -15.43 -4.34 1.73
CA TYR A 93 -14.26 -5.06 2.25
C TYR A 93 -13.05 -4.16 2.37
N HIS A 94 -12.20 -4.44 3.35
CA HIS A 94 -10.85 -3.93 3.44
C HIS A 94 -9.87 -5.01 3.01
N VAL A 95 -8.92 -4.63 2.16
CA VAL A 95 -7.92 -5.56 1.64
C VAL A 95 -6.56 -4.89 1.58
N THR A 96 -5.57 -5.50 2.22
CA THR A 96 -4.14 -5.24 2.06
C THR A 96 -3.40 -6.56 2.20
N ASN A 97 -2.13 -6.63 1.82
CA ASN A 97 -1.31 -7.78 2.19
C ASN A 97 -1.27 -7.96 3.73
N GLU A 98 -0.98 -9.18 4.21
CA GLU A 98 -0.78 -9.47 5.63
C GLU A 98 0.62 -9.01 6.09
N GLY A 99 1.00 -9.25 7.36
CA GLY A 99 2.33 -8.93 7.89
C GLY A 99 2.37 -7.68 8.78
N GLY A 100 1.19 -7.19 9.24
CA GLY A 100 1.08 -6.11 10.22
C GLY A 100 1.09 -4.70 9.62
N TYR A 101 1.31 -3.73 10.50
CA TYR A 101 1.27 -2.31 10.16
C TYR A 101 2.67 -1.72 10.27
N ILE A 102 3.05 -0.92 9.28
CA ILE A 102 4.37 -0.31 9.15
C ILE A 102 4.25 1.18 8.82
N SER A 103 5.32 1.93 9.03
CA SER A 103 5.47 3.30 8.52
C SER A 103 6.06 3.31 7.10
N TRP A 104 6.04 4.47 6.44
CA TRP A 104 6.77 4.63 5.17
C TRP A 104 8.29 4.47 5.37
N TYR A 105 8.80 4.88 6.53
CA TYR A 105 10.20 4.66 6.90
C TYR A 105 10.54 3.16 6.97
N ASP A 106 9.74 2.37 7.71
CA ASP A 106 9.93 0.91 7.81
C ASP A 106 9.85 0.26 6.43
N PHE A 107 8.91 0.71 5.60
CA PHE A 107 8.75 0.20 4.24
C PHE A 107 9.99 0.49 3.38
N THR A 108 10.56 1.71 3.47
CA THR A 108 11.78 2.09 2.75
C THR A 108 12.97 1.24 3.18
N LYS A 109 13.17 1.05 4.48
CA LYS A 109 14.24 0.19 5.02
C LYS A 109 14.13 -1.24 4.49
N GLU A 110 12.93 -1.80 4.44
CA GLU A 110 12.72 -3.15 3.94
C GLU A 110 12.92 -3.25 2.41
N ILE A 111 12.51 -2.22 1.64
CA ILE A 111 12.76 -2.14 0.19
C ILE A 111 14.27 -2.23 -0.07
N PHE A 112 15.07 -1.41 0.62
CA PHE A 112 16.51 -1.38 0.42
C PHE A 112 17.17 -2.67 0.90
N ARG A 113 16.77 -3.18 2.07
CA ARG A 113 17.28 -4.47 2.58
C ARG A 113 17.07 -5.62 1.59
N GLN A 114 15.89 -5.70 0.97
CA GLN A 114 15.60 -6.75 -0.01
C GLN A 114 16.30 -6.50 -1.35
N ALA A 115 16.46 -5.25 -1.79
CA ALA A 115 17.22 -4.92 -2.98
C ALA A 115 18.69 -5.33 -2.83
N VAL A 116 19.31 -5.05 -1.68
CA VAL A 116 20.68 -5.52 -1.35
C VAL A 116 20.77 -7.05 -1.39
N ALA A 117 19.78 -7.76 -0.82
CA ALA A 117 19.74 -9.22 -0.86
C ALA A 117 19.62 -9.79 -2.28
N LEU A 118 19.11 -9.00 -3.23
CA LEU A 118 19.04 -9.32 -4.66
C LEU A 118 20.29 -8.88 -5.45
N GLY A 119 21.33 -8.36 -4.79
CA GLY A 119 22.62 -7.99 -5.39
C GLY A 119 22.78 -6.50 -5.70
N HIS A 120 21.81 -5.65 -5.35
CA HIS A 120 21.83 -4.21 -5.57
C HIS A 120 22.45 -3.49 -4.37
N THR A 121 23.80 -3.55 -4.24
CA THR A 121 24.56 -3.01 -3.10
C THR A 121 24.55 -1.49 -3.00
N GLU A 122 24.15 -0.79 -4.06
CA GLU A 122 23.98 0.66 -4.04
C GLU A 122 22.91 1.15 -3.03
N TYR A 123 22.13 0.24 -2.45
CA TYR A 123 21.10 0.54 -1.42
C TYR A 123 21.51 0.12 -0.01
N ASP A 124 22.74 -0.32 0.22
CA ASP A 124 23.19 -0.68 1.55
C ASP A 124 23.42 0.53 2.48
N GLU A 125 23.66 0.29 3.77
CA GLU A 125 23.80 1.34 4.77
C GLU A 125 25.12 2.16 4.65
N ASP A 126 26.11 1.66 3.89
CA ASP A 126 27.34 2.37 3.59
C ASP A 126 27.12 3.41 2.47
N HIS A 127 26.15 3.19 1.59
CA HIS A 127 25.84 4.06 0.46
C HIS A 127 24.70 5.03 0.76
N ILE A 128 23.67 4.60 1.49
CA ILE A 128 22.48 5.43 1.72
C ILE A 128 22.02 5.43 3.18
N THR A 129 21.91 6.62 3.76
CA THR A 129 21.35 6.83 5.09
C THR A 129 19.88 7.23 4.99
N VAL A 130 18.99 6.45 5.61
CA VAL A 130 17.56 6.78 5.71
C VAL A 130 17.23 7.27 7.10
N THR A 131 16.77 8.51 7.21
CA THR A 131 16.42 9.15 8.49
C THR A 131 14.90 9.25 8.65
N PRO A 132 14.33 8.76 9.78
CA PRO A 132 12.91 8.92 10.05
C PRO A 132 12.61 10.39 10.43
N VAL A 133 11.48 10.89 9.90
CA VAL A 133 10.96 12.23 10.24
C VAL A 133 9.45 12.15 10.45
N THR A 134 8.89 13.09 11.20
CA THR A 134 7.46 13.27 11.31
C THR A 134 6.88 13.92 10.06
N THR A 135 5.57 13.80 9.84
CA THR A 135 4.86 14.51 8.77
C THR A 135 5.05 16.04 8.88
N ALA A 136 5.11 16.56 10.10
CA ALA A 136 5.32 17.99 10.36
C ALA A 136 6.73 18.45 9.95
N GLU A 137 7.76 17.67 10.26
CA GLU A 137 9.16 17.95 9.89
C GLU A 137 9.38 17.79 8.38
N TYR A 138 8.71 16.83 7.75
CA TYR A 138 8.80 16.62 6.30
C TYR A 138 8.27 17.80 5.50
N GLY A 139 7.22 18.48 5.96
CA GLY A 139 6.75 19.79 5.49
C GLY A 139 6.26 19.91 4.03
N ALA A 140 6.56 18.95 3.17
CA ALA A 140 6.46 19.11 1.72
C ALA A 140 5.13 18.64 1.09
N SER A 141 4.16 18.15 1.87
CA SER A 141 2.93 17.62 1.28
C SER A 141 1.88 18.72 1.04
N LYS A 142 1.56 19.00 -0.23
CA LYS A 142 0.46 19.91 -0.61
C LYS A 142 -0.93 19.37 -0.24
N ALA A 143 -1.08 18.10 0.04
CA ALA A 143 -2.33 17.46 0.42
C ALA A 143 -2.21 16.78 1.79
N ALA A 144 -3.18 17.00 2.67
CA ALA A 144 -3.26 16.31 3.94
C ALA A 144 -3.36 14.78 3.70
N ARG A 145 -2.40 14.04 4.26
CA ARG A 145 -2.41 12.57 4.22
C ARG A 145 -2.84 12.01 5.57
N PRO A 146 -3.59 10.91 5.61
CA PRO A 146 -3.98 10.32 6.88
C PRO A 146 -2.78 9.74 7.62
N PHE A 147 -2.67 10.02 8.93
CA PHE A 147 -1.70 9.37 9.81
C PHE A 147 -2.00 7.88 9.99
N ASN A 148 -3.27 7.50 9.84
CA ASN A 148 -3.73 6.14 10.05
C ASN A 148 -4.44 5.62 8.79
N SER A 149 -3.75 4.75 8.06
CA SER A 149 -4.27 4.00 6.91
C SER A 149 -4.43 2.50 7.22
N ARG A 150 -4.55 2.15 8.49
CA ARG A 150 -4.78 0.76 8.93
C ARG A 150 -6.16 0.31 8.53
N LEU A 151 -6.25 -0.84 7.92
CA LEU A 151 -7.50 -1.44 7.46
C LEU A 151 -7.75 -2.74 8.23
N ASP A 152 -8.90 -2.84 8.89
CA ASP A 152 -9.35 -4.07 9.54
C ASP A 152 -9.88 -5.04 8.47
N LYS A 153 -9.23 -6.19 8.34
CA LYS A 153 -9.53 -7.23 7.34
C LYS A 153 -10.35 -8.39 7.90
N SER A 154 -10.82 -8.30 9.13
CA SER A 154 -11.56 -9.39 9.80
C SER A 154 -12.79 -9.84 9.01
N LYS A 155 -13.52 -8.92 8.39
CA LYS A 155 -14.68 -9.22 7.56
C LYS A 155 -14.32 -10.07 6.31
N LEU A 156 -13.15 -9.84 5.71
CA LEU A 156 -12.67 -10.64 4.58
C LEU A 156 -12.50 -12.11 5.00
N ILE A 157 -11.85 -12.33 6.13
CA ILE A 157 -11.61 -13.66 6.70
C ILE A 157 -12.91 -14.34 7.12
N GLN A 158 -13.80 -13.61 7.81
CA GLN A 158 -15.11 -14.12 8.24
C GLN A 158 -16.01 -14.51 7.05
N ALA A 159 -15.87 -13.83 5.93
CA ALA A 159 -16.55 -14.18 4.69
C ALA A 159 -15.93 -15.41 4.01
N GLY A 160 -14.84 -15.96 4.51
CA GLY A 160 -14.16 -17.15 3.98
C GLY A 160 -13.34 -16.89 2.73
N PHE A 161 -12.94 -15.64 2.47
CA PHE A 161 -11.94 -15.34 1.45
C PHE A 161 -10.53 -15.59 1.97
N THR A 162 -9.65 -16.06 1.10
CA THR A 162 -8.23 -16.23 1.43
C THR A 162 -7.54 -14.89 1.52
N PRO A 163 -6.93 -14.52 2.66
CA PRO A 163 -6.15 -13.30 2.78
C PRO A 163 -5.01 -13.22 1.76
N LEU A 164 -4.55 -12.00 1.49
CA LEU A 164 -3.36 -11.82 0.66
C LEU A 164 -2.10 -12.29 1.42
N PRO A 165 -1.04 -12.70 0.72
CA PRO A 165 0.24 -13.06 1.35
C PRO A 165 0.83 -11.94 2.22
N ASP A 166 1.87 -12.26 3.00
CA ASP A 166 2.64 -11.26 3.75
C ASP A 166 3.23 -10.20 2.80
N TRP A 167 3.21 -8.93 3.21
CA TRP A 167 3.68 -7.82 2.39
C TRP A 167 5.19 -7.90 2.06
N LYS A 168 5.99 -8.55 2.91
CA LYS A 168 7.44 -8.74 2.66
C LYS A 168 7.67 -9.76 1.55
N ASP A 169 6.88 -10.83 1.53
CA ASP A 169 6.87 -11.80 0.42
C ASP A 169 6.42 -11.12 -0.89
N ALA A 170 5.34 -10.36 -0.83
CA ALA A 170 4.83 -9.61 -1.98
C ALA A 170 5.88 -8.61 -2.51
N LEU A 171 6.58 -7.91 -1.62
CA LEU A 171 7.68 -7.01 -1.96
C LEU A 171 8.83 -7.75 -2.63
N GLN A 172 9.23 -8.90 -2.09
CA GLN A 172 10.31 -9.73 -2.65
C GLN A 172 9.99 -10.17 -4.08
N ARG A 173 8.79 -10.70 -4.30
CA ARG A 173 8.33 -11.10 -5.65
C ARG A 173 8.33 -9.92 -6.61
N TYR A 174 7.84 -8.78 -6.16
CA TYR A 174 7.82 -7.56 -6.95
C TYR A 174 9.22 -7.02 -7.28
N LEU A 175 10.13 -6.96 -6.29
CA LEU A 175 11.52 -6.52 -6.52
C LEU A 175 12.27 -7.46 -7.46
N THR A 176 12.09 -8.78 -7.31
CA THR A 176 12.67 -9.76 -8.22
C THR A 176 12.22 -9.53 -9.67
N GLU A 177 10.93 -9.19 -9.86
CA GLU A 177 10.39 -8.91 -11.19
C GLU A 177 10.99 -7.63 -11.79
N ILE A 178 10.98 -6.51 -11.04
CA ILE A 178 11.33 -5.20 -11.59
C ILE A 178 12.83 -4.94 -11.66
N LEU A 179 13.64 -5.52 -10.79
CA LEU A 179 15.10 -5.31 -10.79
C LEU A 179 15.83 -6.20 -11.82
N ASN A 180 15.22 -7.29 -12.26
CA ASN A 180 15.73 -8.11 -13.36
C ASN A 180 15.37 -7.53 -14.75
N GLU A 181 14.39 -6.65 -14.84
CA GLU A 181 14.08 -5.88 -16.03
C GLU A 181 14.80 -4.54 -15.85
N GLU A 182 15.88 -4.27 -16.61
CA GLU A 182 16.68 -3.04 -16.50
C GLU A 182 15.80 -1.78 -16.31
N PHE A 183 16.04 -1.08 -15.20
CA PHE A 183 15.51 0.24 -14.91
C PHE A 183 16.39 1.30 -15.54
#